data_5345f39dfcc58abed9e2f3d1335bad53
#
_entry.id   5345f39dfcc58abed9e2f3d1335bad53
#
_cell.length_a   1.000
_cell.length_b   1.000
_cell.length_c   1.000
_cell.angle_alpha   90.00
_cell.angle_beta   90.00
_cell.angle_gamma   90.00
#
_symmetry.space_group_name_H-M   'P 1'
#
loop_
_entity.id
_entity.type
_entity.pdbx_description
1 polymer ?
#
loop_
_entity_poly.entity_id
_entity_poly.type
_entity_poly.pdbx_seq_one_letter_code
_entity_poly.pdbx_strand_id
1 'polypeptide(L)' 'TYYFWLADQARKRFDVTGTEGRREALAFLLPALHRISDKIERAATAGDLAAYLGVDRGLILEQFKKAALDRRESGPS' A
#
# COMPACT_ATOMS: atom_id res chain seq x y z
N THR A 1 0.56 1.27 16.20
CA THR A 1 1.83 0.92 15.57
C THR A 1 2.22 1.93 14.50
N TYR A 2 3.45 1.83 14.05
CA TYR A 2 3.99 2.73 13.03
C TYR A 2 3.16 2.71 11.74
N TYR A 3 2.74 1.53 11.28
CA TYR A 3 2.01 1.42 10.03
C TYR A 3 0.62 2.02 10.11
N PHE A 4 -0.05 1.85 11.23
CA PHE A 4 -1.36 2.48 11.42
C PHE A 4 -1.23 3.98 11.57
N TRP A 5 -0.17 4.46 12.18
CA TRP A 5 0.12 5.89 12.23
C TRP A 5 0.30 6.44 10.81
N LEU A 6 1.05 5.73 9.96
CA LEU A 6 1.21 6.14 8.56
C LEU A 6 -0.12 6.14 7.81
N ALA A 7 -0.95 5.13 8.04
CA ALA A 7 -2.26 5.07 7.41
C ALA A 7 -3.13 6.25 7.83
N ASP A 8 -3.05 6.64 9.09
CA ASP A 8 -3.76 7.80 9.59
C ASP A 8 -3.27 9.09 8.91
N GLN A 9 -1.96 9.21 8.70
CA GLN A 9 -1.40 10.34 7.96
C GLN A 9 -1.91 10.36 6.52
N ALA A 10 -1.98 9.20 5.89
CA ALA A 10 -2.50 9.09 4.52
C ALA A 10 -3.95 9.55 4.45
N ARG A 11 -4.78 9.15 5.42
CA ARG A 11 -6.17 9.56 5.48
C ARG A 11 -6.33 11.08 5.61
N LYS A 12 -5.41 11.71 6.32
CA LYS A 12 -5.44 13.16 6.51
C LYS A 12 -4.98 13.91 5.27
N ARG A 13 -4.07 13.31 4.51
CA ARG A 13 -3.49 13.96 3.32
C ARG A 13 -4.32 13.75 2.06
N PHE A 14 -4.99 12.62 1.96
CA PHE A 14 -5.70 12.23 0.76
C PHE A 14 -7.16 11.94 1.08
N ASP A 15 -8.03 12.24 0.12
CA ASP A 15 -9.46 11.97 0.25
C ASP A 15 -9.73 10.49 -0.11
N VAL A 16 -9.77 9.64 0.92
CA VAL A 16 -9.98 8.20 0.72
C VAL A 16 -11.43 7.85 0.42
N THR A 17 -12.33 8.82 0.38
CA THR A 17 -13.70 8.56 -0.06
C THR A 17 -13.79 8.46 -1.58
N GLY A 18 -12.82 9.02 -2.30
CA GLY A 18 -12.77 8.95 -3.76
C GLY A 18 -11.73 7.95 -4.24
N THR A 19 -11.88 7.51 -5.48
CA THR A 19 -10.95 6.53 -6.09
C THR A 19 -9.53 7.08 -6.19
N GLU A 20 -9.39 8.32 -6.62
CA GLU A 20 -8.07 8.94 -6.77
C GLU A 20 -7.36 9.08 -5.42
N GLY A 21 -8.08 9.53 -4.41
CA GLY A 21 -7.50 9.68 -3.08
C GLY A 21 -7.06 8.35 -2.49
N ARG A 22 -7.83 7.29 -2.71
CA ARG A 22 -7.46 5.95 -2.26
C ARG A 22 -6.19 5.48 -2.93
N ARG A 23 -6.08 5.72 -4.24
CA ARG A 23 -4.90 5.33 -5.00
C ARG A 23 -3.66 6.08 -4.49
N GLU A 24 -3.79 7.37 -4.25
CA GLU A 24 -2.70 8.18 -3.74
C GLU A 24 -2.30 7.76 -2.32
N ALA A 25 -3.28 7.43 -1.48
CA ALA A 25 -3.01 6.96 -0.13
C ALA A 25 -2.24 5.63 -0.17
N LEU A 26 -2.62 4.72 -1.06
CA LEU A 26 -1.90 3.46 -1.23
C LEU A 26 -0.48 3.68 -1.72
N ALA A 27 -0.30 4.57 -2.69
CA ALA A 27 1.04 4.90 -3.21
C ALA A 27 1.92 5.48 -2.11
N PHE A 28 1.33 6.26 -1.22
CA PHE A 28 2.03 6.82 -0.07
C PHE A 28 2.52 5.73 0.89
N LEU A 29 1.74 4.67 1.06
CA LEU A 29 2.05 3.60 2.01
C LEU A 29 2.96 2.52 1.45
N LEU A 30 2.97 2.33 0.12
CA LEU A 30 3.72 1.24 -0.50
C LEU A 30 5.21 1.19 -0.12
N PRO A 31 5.95 2.31 -0.12
CA PRO A 31 7.38 2.24 0.24
C PRO A 31 7.60 1.69 1.64
N ALA A 32 6.74 2.05 2.60
CA ALA A 32 6.86 1.54 3.96
C ALA A 32 6.56 0.05 4.02
N LEU A 33 5.53 -0.39 3.29
CA LEU A 33 5.17 -1.80 3.25
C LEU A 33 6.26 -2.65 2.62
N HIS A 34 6.93 -2.12 1.60
CA HIS A 34 8.02 -2.84 0.95
C HIS A 34 9.22 -3.09 1.85
N ARG A 35 9.33 -2.36 2.96
CA ARG A 35 10.39 -2.58 3.94
C ARG A 35 10.18 -3.82 4.78
N ILE A 36 8.95 -4.34 4.80
CA ILE A 36 8.67 -5.59 5.52
C ILE A 36 9.20 -6.74 4.67
N SER A 37 10.23 -7.43 5.16
CA SER A 37 10.90 -8.47 4.39
C SER A 37 10.09 -9.76 4.29
N ASP A 38 9.32 -10.09 5.32
CA ASP A 38 8.50 -11.29 5.32
C ASP A 38 7.25 -11.07 4.47
N LYS A 39 7.08 -11.90 3.44
CA LYS A 39 5.94 -11.79 2.53
C LYS A 39 4.60 -11.95 3.23
N ILE A 40 4.50 -12.86 4.18
CA ILE A 40 3.25 -13.13 4.88
C ILE A 40 2.89 -11.94 5.76
N GLU A 41 3.87 -11.45 6.51
CA GLU A 41 3.66 -10.28 7.36
C GLU A 41 3.31 -9.05 6.53
N ARG A 42 3.98 -8.87 5.40
CA ARG A 42 3.71 -7.75 4.51
C ARG A 42 2.28 -7.79 3.97
N ALA A 43 1.83 -8.98 3.53
CA ALA A 43 0.47 -9.13 3.02
C ALA A 43 -0.57 -8.91 4.11
N ALA A 44 -0.31 -9.41 5.32
CA ALA A 44 -1.22 -9.22 6.45
C ALA A 44 -1.33 -7.75 6.83
N THR A 45 -0.19 -7.07 6.93
CA THR A 45 -0.16 -5.65 7.26
C THR A 45 -0.87 -4.83 6.18
N ALA A 46 -0.61 -5.15 4.90
CA ALA A 46 -1.26 -4.46 3.80
C ALA A 46 -2.78 -4.64 3.85
N GLY A 47 -3.25 -5.84 4.17
CA GLY A 47 -4.67 -6.10 4.31
C GLY A 47 -5.29 -5.30 5.44
N ASP A 48 -4.60 -5.22 6.57
CA ASP A 48 -5.07 -4.45 7.72
C ASP A 48 -5.17 -2.96 7.38
N LEU A 49 -4.17 -2.42 6.70
CA LEU A 49 -4.17 -1.02 6.31
C LEU A 49 -5.25 -0.73 5.27
N ALA A 50 -5.48 -1.65 4.34
CA ALA A 50 -6.55 -1.51 3.37
C ALA A 50 -7.91 -1.43 4.06
N ALA A 51 -8.15 -2.29 5.05
CA ALA A 51 -9.39 -2.26 5.81
C ALA A 51 -9.53 -0.94 6.57
N TYR A 52 -8.46 -0.47 7.16
CA TYR A 52 -8.46 0.80 7.89
C TYR A 52 -8.79 1.98 6.99
N LEU A 53 -8.29 1.96 5.76
CA LEU A 53 -8.55 3.02 4.79
C LEU A 53 -9.87 2.85 4.05
N GLY A 54 -10.54 1.72 4.21
CA GLY A 54 -11.75 1.43 3.48
C GLY A 54 -11.49 1.06 2.02
N VAL A 55 -10.31 0.55 1.73
CA VAL A 55 -9.89 0.15 0.39
C VAL A 55 -10.02 -1.36 0.24
N ASP A 56 -10.39 -1.81 -0.96
CA ASP A 56 -10.48 -3.23 -1.23
C ASP A 56 -9.09 -3.88 -1.14
N ARG A 57 -9.05 -5.02 -0.44
CA ARG A 57 -7.82 -5.77 -0.25
C ARG A 57 -7.18 -6.19 -1.58
N GLY A 58 -8.01 -6.55 -2.55
CA GLY A 58 -7.51 -6.93 -3.87
C GLY A 58 -6.78 -5.80 -4.56
N LEU A 59 -7.24 -4.57 -4.36
CA LEU A 59 -6.62 -3.40 -4.96
C LEU A 59 -5.19 -3.19 -4.46
N ILE A 60 -4.98 -3.33 -3.16
CA ILE A 60 -3.63 -3.13 -2.61
C ILE A 60 -2.68 -4.24 -3.08
N LEU A 61 -3.19 -5.47 -3.22
CA LEU A 61 -2.39 -6.57 -3.73
C LEU A 61 -2.02 -6.36 -5.20
N GLU A 62 -2.93 -5.79 -5.99
CA GLU A 62 -2.63 -5.42 -7.37
C GLU A 62 -1.53 -4.39 -7.46
N GLN A 63 -1.54 -3.40 -6.56
CA GLN A 63 -0.50 -2.39 -6.52
C GLN A 63 0.87 -3.00 -6.20
N PHE A 64 0.91 -3.99 -5.31
CA PHE A 64 2.14 -4.72 -5.03
C PHE A 64 2.67 -5.45 -6.26
N LYS A 65 1.79 -6.12 -6.99
CA LYS A 65 2.18 -6.84 -8.21
C LYS A 65 2.74 -5.88 -9.24
N LYS A 66 2.06 -4.77 -9.43
CA LYS A 66 2.47 -3.76 -10.40
C LYS A 66 3.84 -3.19 -10.04
N ALA A 67 4.05 -2.86 -8.78
CA ALA A 67 5.33 -2.34 -8.32
C ALA A 67 6.46 -3.36 -8.52
N ALA A 68 6.17 -4.64 -8.29
CA ALA A 68 7.15 -5.70 -8.48
C ALA A 68 7.51 -5.86 -9.96
N LEU A 69 6.52 -5.78 -10.84
CA LEU A 69 6.75 -5.86 -12.28
C LEU A 69 7.55 -4.67 -12.78
N ASP A 70 7.23 -3.48 -12.31
CA ASP A 70 7.96 -2.27 -12.69
C ASP A 70 9.42 -2.37 -12.30
N ARG A 71 9.69 -2.92 -11.11
CA ARG A 71 11.07 -3.11 -10.66
C ARG A 71 11.82 -4.13 -11.51
N ARG A 72 11.13 -5.19 -11.96
CA ARG A 72 11.75 -6.19 -12.83
C ARG A 72 12.10 -5.60 -14.18
N GLU A 73 11.22 -4.79 -14.73
CA GLU A 73 11.44 -4.16 -16.03
C GLU A 73 12.55 -3.14 -15.99
N SER A 74 12.66 -2.40 -14.89
CA SER A 74 13.69 -1.37 -14.75
C SER A 74 15.02 -1.91 -14.24
N GLY A 75 15.04 -3.15 -13.75
CA GLY A 75 16.27 -3.74 -13.25
C GLY A 75 17.19 -4.17 -14.36
N PRO A 76 18.51 -4.19 -14.10
CA PRO A 76 19.44 -4.79 -15.04
C PRO A 76 19.19 -6.29 -15.10
N SER A 77 18.91 -6.78 -16.21
CA SER A 77 18.68 -8.20 -16.39
C SER A 77 20.00 -8.97 -16.44
#